data_d37d380e41a4b83bee0789f5b7c1d823
#
_entry.id   d37d380e41a4b83bee0789f5b7c1d823
#
_cell.length_a   1.000
_cell.length_b   1.000
_cell.length_c   1.000
_cell.angle_alpha   90.00
_cell.angle_beta   90.00
_cell.angle_gamma   90.00
#
_symmetry.space_group_name_H-M   'P 1'
#
loop_
_entity.id
_entity.type
_entity.pdbx_description
1 polymer ?
#
loop_
_entity_poly.entity_id
_entity_poly.type
_entity_poly.pdbx_seq_one_letter_code
_entity_poly.pdbx_strand_id
1 'polypeptide(L)'
;RMHHILHTFSDEDADKIAVITAGIRRITLRQQRPIRRIILPDTSLPCNRFSPYPEYTSSSLLATKSTNCDKVLSGYSVCENTMYARYAGLIFDMDGTLLDTEPTHRKAWREVLGRYGLRFDEQAMVALNGSPTWLIAQSIIELNHADLDPLSLAREKTDAVKSILLDCVEPLPLVEVVKAWHGRRPMSVGTGSESAIAEALLAHLGLRRYFDAVVAADHVQHHKPAPDTFLLCAQRMGVMPTQCVVFEDADFGLQAARAAGMDAVDVRLL
;
A
#
# COMPACT_ATOMS: atom_id res chain seq x y z
N ARG A 1 9.50 33.04 17.99
CA ARG A 1 9.42 31.57 18.25
C ARG A 1 9.21 30.75 16.98
N MET A 2 8.96 31.36 15.83
CA MET A 2 8.77 30.69 14.51
C MET A 2 10.08 30.25 13.83
N HIS A 3 11.22 30.81 14.21
CA HIS A 3 12.51 30.49 13.54
C HIS A 3 13.19 29.19 13.96
N HIS A 4 12.68 28.45 14.97
CA HIS A 4 13.35 27.23 15.47
C HIS A 4 12.76 25.91 14.89
N ILE A 5 11.62 25.97 14.21
CA ILE A 5 10.96 24.75 13.67
C ILE A 5 11.41 24.42 12.24
N LEU A 6 11.91 25.42 11.48
CA LEU A 6 12.36 25.23 10.10
C LEU A 6 13.66 24.42 9.92
N HIS A 7 14.37 24.10 11.01
CA HIS A 7 15.64 23.36 10.94
C HIS A 7 15.52 21.84 11.03
N THR A 8 14.30 21.28 11.08
CA THR A 8 14.09 19.82 11.19
C THR A 8 13.67 19.15 9.89
N PHE A 9 13.38 19.90 8.83
CA PHE A 9 13.06 19.36 7.52
C PHE A 9 14.28 19.47 6.59
N SER A 10 14.59 18.39 5.87
CA SER A 10 15.61 18.45 4.84
C SER A 10 15.09 19.21 3.61
N ASP A 11 15.97 19.83 2.82
CA ASP A 11 15.60 20.46 1.55
C ASP A 11 14.88 19.47 0.62
N GLU A 12 15.21 18.18 0.73
CA GLU A 12 14.58 17.07 0.00
C GLU A 12 13.11 16.85 0.38
N ASP A 13 12.75 17.07 1.65
CA ASP A 13 11.36 16.97 2.10
C ASP A 13 10.54 18.18 1.63
N ALA A 14 11.15 19.35 1.58
CA ALA A 14 10.52 20.56 1.03
C ALA A 14 10.22 20.40 -0.48
N ASP A 15 11.13 19.81 -1.24
CA ASP A 15 10.93 19.52 -2.66
C ASP A 15 9.83 18.48 -2.90
N LYS A 16 9.75 17.44 -2.07
CA LYS A 16 8.68 16.43 -2.13
C LYS A 16 7.31 17.06 -1.85
N ILE A 17 7.21 17.91 -0.84
CA ILE A 17 5.98 18.65 -0.52
C ILE A 17 5.57 19.54 -1.70
N ALA A 18 6.52 20.26 -2.30
CA ALA A 18 6.26 21.13 -3.44
C ALA A 18 5.73 20.33 -4.66
N VAL A 19 6.32 19.17 -4.96
CA VAL A 19 5.88 18.29 -6.06
C VAL A 19 4.48 17.74 -5.79
N ILE A 20 4.20 17.28 -4.57
CA ILE A 20 2.91 16.72 -4.17
C ILE A 20 1.83 17.81 -4.22
N THR A 21 2.10 18.99 -3.65
CA THR A 21 1.16 20.14 -3.64
C THR A 21 0.88 20.64 -5.06
N ALA A 22 1.88 20.67 -5.94
CA ALA A 22 1.71 21.01 -7.36
C ALA A 22 0.88 19.95 -8.10
N GLY A 23 1.09 18.66 -7.80
CA GLY A 23 0.30 17.54 -8.32
C GLY A 23 -1.17 17.65 -7.94
N ILE A 24 -1.45 17.87 -6.66
CA ILE A 24 -2.81 18.04 -6.12
C ILE A 24 -3.51 19.26 -6.75
N ARG A 25 -2.85 20.41 -6.85
CA ARG A 25 -3.40 21.61 -7.53
C ARG A 25 -3.74 21.32 -8.99
N ARG A 26 -2.94 20.54 -9.72
CA ARG A 26 -3.24 20.14 -11.12
C ARG A 26 -4.48 19.24 -11.23
N ILE A 27 -4.69 18.34 -10.28
CA ILE A 27 -5.88 17.48 -10.23
C ILE A 27 -7.12 18.34 -9.97
N THR A 28 -7.08 19.22 -8.99
CA THR A 28 -8.20 20.13 -8.62
C THR A 28 -8.57 21.07 -9.78
N LEU A 29 -7.58 21.63 -10.50
CA LEU A 29 -7.81 22.53 -11.65
C LEU A 29 -8.35 21.78 -12.89
N ARG A 30 -8.00 20.50 -13.09
CA ARG A 30 -8.57 19.69 -14.18
C ARG A 30 -10.04 19.39 -14.00
N GLN A 31 -10.53 19.29 -12.78
CA GLN A 31 -11.94 18.99 -12.47
C GLN A 31 -12.86 20.20 -12.61
N GLN A 32 -12.32 21.41 -12.68
CA GLN A 32 -13.12 22.65 -12.90
C GLN A 32 -13.44 22.92 -14.38
N ARG A 33 -13.00 22.07 -15.31
CA ARG A 33 -13.38 22.19 -16.72
C ARG A 33 -14.74 21.54 -16.97
N PRO A 34 -15.69 22.25 -17.61
CA PRO A 34 -17.01 21.67 -17.90
C PRO A 34 -16.86 20.45 -18.81
N ILE A 35 -17.50 19.35 -18.43
CA ILE A 35 -17.56 18.12 -19.23
C ILE A 35 -18.31 18.44 -20.53
N ARG A 36 -17.60 18.52 -21.65
CA ARG A 36 -18.24 18.50 -22.96
C ARG A 36 -18.85 17.12 -23.15
N ARG A 37 -20.18 17.08 -23.26
CA ARG A 37 -20.92 15.88 -23.62
C ARG A 37 -20.36 15.34 -24.94
N ILE A 38 -19.67 14.21 -24.86
CA ILE A 38 -19.32 13.42 -26.06
C ILE A 38 -20.55 12.60 -26.38
N ILE A 39 -21.20 12.94 -27.49
CA ILE A 39 -22.25 12.13 -28.10
C ILE A 39 -21.54 10.95 -28.75
N LEU A 40 -21.70 9.76 -28.21
CA LEU A 40 -21.26 8.52 -28.83
C LEU A 40 -22.23 8.14 -29.94
N PRO A 41 -21.76 7.76 -31.13
CA PRO A 41 -22.66 7.23 -32.17
C PRO A 41 -23.11 5.82 -31.79
N ASP A 42 -24.41 5.57 -32.03
CA ASP A 42 -25.08 4.28 -31.91
C ASP A 42 -24.46 3.28 -32.90
N THR A 43 -23.88 2.19 -32.43
CA THR A 43 -23.42 1.08 -33.26
C THR A 43 -24.09 -0.21 -32.85
N SER A 44 -25.30 -0.39 -33.30
CA SER A 44 -25.93 -1.72 -33.49
C SER A 44 -25.44 -2.33 -34.79
N LEU A 45 -24.44 -3.21 -34.76
CA LEU A 45 -24.15 -4.17 -35.84
C LEU A 45 -23.50 -5.45 -35.29
N PRO A 46 -23.77 -6.63 -35.90
CA PRO A 46 -23.60 -7.92 -35.28
C PRO A 46 -22.19 -8.52 -35.43
N CYS A 47 -21.88 -9.31 -34.43
CA CYS A 47 -20.68 -10.12 -34.30
C CYS A 47 -20.47 -11.06 -35.52
N ASN A 48 -19.34 -10.98 -36.20
CA ASN A 48 -18.90 -12.03 -37.09
C ASN A 48 -17.43 -12.40 -36.80
N ARG A 49 -17.25 -13.71 -36.74
CA ARG A 49 -16.03 -14.45 -36.37
C ARG A 49 -14.83 -14.13 -37.26
N PHE A 50 -13.64 -14.04 -36.69
CA PHE A 50 -12.39 -14.60 -37.22
C PHE A 50 -11.37 -14.73 -36.11
N SER A 51 -10.97 -15.95 -35.82
CA SER A 51 -9.83 -16.32 -34.97
C SER A 51 -8.63 -16.63 -35.86
N PRO A 52 -7.44 -16.16 -35.52
CA PRO A 52 -6.21 -16.66 -36.12
C PRO A 52 -5.22 -17.13 -35.04
N TYR A 53 -5.39 -18.34 -34.53
CA TYR A 53 -4.29 -19.10 -33.94
C TYR A 53 -4.38 -20.56 -34.36
N PRO A 54 -3.26 -21.20 -34.78
CA PRO A 54 -3.24 -22.57 -35.25
C PRO A 54 -3.34 -23.59 -34.12
N GLU A 55 -4.11 -24.61 -34.36
CA GLU A 55 -4.27 -25.80 -33.53
C GLU A 55 -2.96 -26.56 -33.43
N TYR A 56 -2.51 -26.91 -32.20
CA TYR A 56 -1.54 -27.97 -31.98
C TYR A 56 -2.24 -29.20 -31.47
N THR A 57 -2.12 -30.26 -32.29
CA THR A 57 -2.64 -31.60 -32.06
C THR A 57 -1.93 -32.33 -30.93
N SER A 58 -2.71 -33.06 -30.17
CA SER A 58 -2.34 -33.94 -29.08
C SER A 58 -1.44 -35.12 -29.53
N SER A 59 -0.45 -35.47 -28.69
CA SER A 59 0.05 -36.83 -28.57
C SER A 59 0.61 -37.09 -27.17
N SER A 60 -0.11 -37.94 -26.47
CA SER A 60 0.30 -38.89 -25.44
C SER A 60 1.52 -38.61 -24.55
N LEU A 61 1.29 -38.51 -23.21
CA LEU A 61 2.11 -39.18 -22.20
C LEU A 61 1.33 -39.40 -20.90
N LEU A 62 1.24 -40.66 -20.56
CA LEU A 62 0.90 -41.38 -19.35
C LEU A 62 0.61 -40.63 -18.05
N ALA A 63 -0.55 -40.94 -17.52
CA ALA A 63 -1.04 -40.64 -16.19
C ALA A 63 -0.22 -41.34 -15.11
N THR A 64 0.27 -40.56 -14.12
CA THR A 64 0.41 -41.06 -12.75
C THR A 64 -0.57 -40.31 -11.87
N LYS A 65 -1.54 -41.03 -11.35
CA LYS A 65 -2.50 -40.57 -10.37
C LYS A 65 -1.76 -40.20 -9.07
N SER A 66 -1.82 -38.94 -8.66
CA SER A 66 -1.64 -38.57 -7.27
C SER A 66 -2.97 -37.95 -6.80
N THR A 67 -3.60 -38.69 -5.91
CA THR A 67 -4.86 -38.40 -5.23
C THR A 67 -4.68 -37.24 -4.24
N ASN A 68 -5.73 -36.47 -4.10
CA ASN A 68 -6.05 -35.42 -3.11
C ASN A 68 -5.60 -33.99 -3.44
N CYS A 69 -6.45 -33.31 -4.18
CA CYS A 69 -6.59 -31.87 -4.05
C CYS A 69 -8.03 -31.43 -4.40
N ASP A 70 -8.99 -31.86 -3.58
CA ASP A 70 -10.35 -31.33 -3.59
C ASP A 70 -10.58 -30.52 -2.30
N LYS A 71 -10.12 -29.28 -2.28
CA LYS A 71 -10.71 -28.19 -1.52
C LYS A 71 -10.48 -26.91 -2.32
N VAL A 72 -11.49 -26.57 -3.10
CA VAL A 72 -11.68 -25.24 -3.66
C VAL A 72 -11.94 -24.29 -2.49
N LEU A 73 -10.90 -23.60 -2.06
CA LEU A 73 -11.00 -22.40 -1.23
C LEU A 73 -10.97 -21.21 -2.19
N SER A 74 -12.07 -20.47 -2.19
CA SER A 74 -12.36 -19.22 -2.89
C SER A 74 -11.15 -18.52 -3.52
N GLY A 75 -11.00 -18.63 -4.84
CA GLY A 75 -10.38 -17.61 -5.69
C GLY A 75 -8.86 -17.61 -5.84
N TYR A 76 -8.07 -18.09 -4.90
CA TYR A 76 -6.61 -18.15 -5.01
C TYR A 76 -6.15 -19.58 -5.27
N SER A 77 -5.81 -19.86 -6.51
CA SER A 77 -5.37 -21.19 -6.96
C SER A 77 -3.97 -21.53 -6.43
N VAL A 78 -3.74 -22.81 -6.15
CA VAL A 78 -2.41 -23.41 -5.80
C VAL A 78 -1.32 -23.08 -6.84
N CYS A 79 -1.69 -22.71 -8.08
CA CYS A 79 -0.75 -22.27 -9.12
C CYS A 79 -0.07 -20.93 -8.80
N GLU A 80 -0.71 -20.00 -8.09
CA GLU A 80 -0.10 -18.71 -7.73
C GLU A 80 1.01 -18.86 -6.68
N ASN A 81 0.94 -19.92 -5.87
CA ASN A 81 1.95 -20.20 -4.85
C ASN A 81 3.32 -20.58 -5.46
N THR A 82 3.39 -20.97 -6.74
CA THR A 82 4.66 -21.27 -7.43
C THR A 82 5.30 -20.02 -8.02
N MET A 83 4.54 -18.97 -8.28
CA MET A 83 5.04 -17.74 -8.91
C MET A 83 6.10 -17.04 -8.03
N TYR A 84 5.95 -17.09 -6.72
CA TYR A 84 6.87 -16.44 -5.78
C TYR A 84 7.99 -17.37 -5.28
N ALA A 85 8.04 -18.63 -5.73
CA ALA A 85 9.02 -19.63 -5.31
C ALA A 85 10.48 -19.25 -5.64
N ARG A 86 10.68 -18.38 -6.62
CA ARG A 86 12.01 -17.86 -7.02
C ARG A 86 12.63 -16.91 -6.01
N TYR A 87 11.83 -16.29 -5.12
CA TYR A 87 12.31 -15.34 -4.15
C TYR A 87 12.72 -16.02 -2.85
N ALA A 88 13.79 -15.50 -2.24
CA ALA A 88 14.30 -15.96 -0.97
C ALA A 88 13.60 -15.27 0.23
N GLY A 89 13.03 -14.09 0.03
CA GLY A 89 12.29 -13.35 1.04
C GLY A 89 11.05 -12.64 0.47
N LEU A 90 9.99 -12.56 1.27
CA LEU A 90 8.75 -11.91 0.91
C LEU A 90 8.53 -10.72 1.86
N ILE A 91 8.27 -9.56 1.31
CA ILE A 91 8.02 -8.33 2.06
C ILE A 91 6.63 -7.84 1.71
N PHE A 92 5.85 -7.51 2.73
CA PHE A 92 4.48 -7.05 2.56
C PHE A 92 4.34 -5.64 3.13
N ASP A 93 3.75 -4.74 2.36
CA ASP A 93 3.14 -3.58 2.97
C ASP A 93 1.95 -4.01 3.83
N MET A 94 1.46 -3.13 4.69
CA MET A 94 0.38 -3.47 5.63
C MET A 94 -0.95 -2.85 5.22
N ASP A 95 -1.01 -1.55 5.15
CA ASP A 95 -2.25 -0.77 5.02
C ASP A 95 -2.72 -0.76 3.56
N GLY A 96 -3.86 -1.38 3.25
CA GLY A 96 -4.33 -1.57 1.87
C GLY A 96 -3.74 -2.78 1.14
N THR A 97 -2.77 -3.46 1.76
CA THR A 97 -2.09 -4.64 1.21
C THR A 97 -2.46 -5.92 1.98
N LEU A 98 -2.17 -5.97 3.27
CA LEU A 98 -2.54 -7.09 4.16
C LEU A 98 -3.84 -6.82 4.90
N LEU A 99 -4.11 -5.56 5.23
CA LEU A 99 -5.20 -5.12 6.09
C LEU A 99 -6.00 -4.02 5.42
N ASP A 100 -7.33 -4.13 5.47
CA ASP A 100 -8.23 -3.04 5.09
C ASP A 100 -8.32 -2.04 6.25
N THR A 101 -7.39 -1.09 6.27
CA THR A 101 -7.32 -0.04 7.28
C THR A 101 -7.81 1.31 6.74
N GLU A 102 -8.00 1.42 5.43
CA GLU A 102 -8.34 2.68 4.75
C GLU A 102 -9.64 3.32 5.28
N PRO A 103 -10.76 2.59 5.48
CA PRO A 103 -11.97 3.16 6.05
C PRO A 103 -11.74 3.78 7.44
N THR A 104 -10.92 3.14 8.24
CA THR A 104 -10.58 3.61 9.61
C THR A 104 -9.72 4.86 9.56
N HIS A 105 -8.71 4.88 8.69
CA HIS A 105 -7.86 6.06 8.50
C HIS A 105 -8.67 7.27 8.02
N ARG A 106 -9.59 7.10 7.07
CA ARG A 106 -10.50 8.17 6.63
C ARG A 106 -11.43 8.64 7.73
N LYS A 107 -11.99 7.74 8.52
CA LYS A 107 -12.86 8.08 9.66
C LYS A 107 -12.09 8.91 10.69
N ALA A 108 -10.89 8.49 11.05
CA ALA A 108 -10.03 9.22 11.99
C ALA A 108 -9.69 10.65 11.48
N TRP A 109 -9.33 10.77 10.21
CA TRP A 109 -9.10 12.09 9.60
C TRP A 109 -10.33 12.97 9.66
N ARG A 110 -11.51 12.48 9.26
CA ARG A 110 -12.75 13.27 9.32
C ARG A 110 -13.08 13.72 10.74
N GLU A 111 -12.89 12.84 11.72
CA GLU A 111 -13.13 13.18 13.13
C GLU A 111 -12.20 14.29 13.61
N VAL A 112 -10.89 14.12 13.41
CA VAL A 112 -9.90 15.10 13.88
C VAL A 112 -10.06 16.43 13.16
N LEU A 113 -10.16 16.42 11.83
CA LEU A 113 -10.30 17.65 11.04
C LEU A 113 -11.62 18.37 11.33
N GLY A 114 -12.68 17.64 11.66
CA GLY A 114 -13.97 18.23 12.09
C GLY A 114 -13.85 19.10 13.32
N ARG A 115 -12.93 18.78 14.25
CA ARG A 115 -12.65 19.61 15.45
C ARG A 115 -12.09 21.00 15.10
N TYR A 116 -11.39 21.09 13.97
CA TYR A 116 -10.76 22.31 13.46
C TYR A 116 -11.58 23.01 12.35
N GLY A 117 -12.72 22.43 11.96
CA GLY A 117 -13.51 22.93 10.84
C GLY A 117 -12.81 22.82 9.46
N LEU A 118 -11.83 21.91 9.36
CA LEU A 118 -11.07 21.68 8.13
C LEU A 118 -11.78 20.64 7.24
N ARG A 119 -11.64 20.82 5.92
CA ARG A 119 -12.16 19.86 4.94
C ARG A 119 -11.18 18.74 4.70
N PHE A 120 -11.71 17.52 4.61
CA PHE A 120 -10.98 16.36 4.16
C PHE A 120 -11.29 16.10 2.67
N ASP A 121 -10.31 16.32 1.81
CA ASP A 121 -10.42 16.01 0.37
C ASP A 121 -9.91 14.57 0.13
N GLU A 122 -10.84 13.64 0.01
CA GLU A 122 -10.53 12.22 -0.18
C GLU A 122 -9.73 11.95 -1.45
N GLN A 123 -10.02 12.66 -2.54
CA GLN A 123 -9.32 12.44 -3.81
C GLN A 123 -7.88 12.95 -3.76
N ALA A 124 -7.66 14.08 -3.09
CA ALA A 124 -6.31 14.58 -2.87
C ALA A 124 -5.50 13.64 -1.96
N MET A 125 -6.16 13.01 -0.99
CA MET A 125 -5.50 12.09 -0.05
C MET A 125 -5.10 10.74 -0.66
N VAL A 126 -5.80 10.26 -1.69
CA VAL A 126 -5.41 9.02 -2.42
C VAL A 126 -3.98 9.12 -2.96
N ALA A 127 -3.56 10.29 -3.44
CA ALA A 127 -2.19 10.50 -3.94
C ALA A 127 -1.10 10.41 -2.84
N LEU A 128 -1.52 10.48 -1.58
CA LEU A 128 -0.63 10.44 -0.41
C LEU A 128 -0.67 9.09 0.32
N ASN A 129 -1.42 8.11 -0.19
CA ASN A 129 -1.46 6.78 0.39
C ASN A 129 -0.04 6.18 0.49
N GLY A 130 0.26 5.53 1.61
CA GLY A 130 1.59 5.01 1.91
C GLY A 130 2.59 6.05 2.43
N SER A 131 2.22 7.34 2.48
CA SER A 131 3.05 8.40 3.07
C SER A 131 2.93 8.45 4.60
N PRO A 132 3.96 8.97 5.29
CA PRO A 132 3.89 9.20 6.74
C PRO A 132 2.74 10.13 7.12
N THR A 133 2.10 9.86 8.26
CA THR A 133 0.94 10.63 8.73
C THR A 133 1.21 12.13 8.84
N TRP A 134 2.42 12.53 9.26
CA TRP A 134 2.78 13.94 9.37
C TRP A 134 2.83 14.66 8.01
N LEU A 135 3.25 13.96 6.95
CA LEU A 135 3.28 14.51 5.59
C LEU A 135 1.85 14.70 5.04
N ILE A 136 0.96 13.76 5.35
CA ILE A 136 -0.46 13.88 5.04
C ILE A 136 -1.06 15.08 5.80
N ALA A 137 -0.75 15.21 7.09
CA ALA A 137 -1.18 16.37 7.91
C ALA A 137 -0.72 17.71 7.32
N GLN A 138 0.56 17.79 6.93
CA GLN A 138 1.12 18.97 6.27
C GLN A 138 0.33 19.34 5.02
N SER A 139 0.09 18.38 4.14
CA SER A 139 -0.65 18.61 2.90
C SER A 139 -2.10 19.05 3.15
N ILE A 140 -2.77 18.51 4.17
CA ILE A 140 -4.12 18.92 4.56
C ILE A 140 -4.12 20.38 5.05
N ILE A 141 -3.17 20.75 5.90
CA ILE A 141 -3.00 22.12 6.43
C ILE A 141 -2.81 23.10 5.28
N GLU A 142 -1.93 22.80 4.33
CA GLU A 142 -1.67 23.64 3.16
C GLU A 142 -2.91 23.81 2.27
N LEU A 143 -3.64 22.69 1.99
CA LEU A 143 -4.86 22.73 1.18
C LEU A 143 -6.00 23.53 1.83
N ASN A 144 -6.04 23.57 3.14
CA ASN A 144 -7.03 24.32 3.90
C ASN A 144 -6.56 25.75 4.27
N HIS A 145 -5.31 26.13 3.95
CA HIS A 145 -4.69 27.38 4.36
C HIS A 145 -4.77 27.61 5.87
N ALA A 146 -4.62 26.52 6.64
CA ALA A 146 -4.73 26.55 8.10
C ALA A 146 -3.36 26.86 8.74
N ASP A 147 -3.40 27.43 9.94
CA ASP A 147 -2.21 27.66 10.78
C ASP A 147 -2.20 26.64 11.93
N LEU A 148 -1.74 25.44 11.63
CA LEU A 148 -1.64 24.32 12.56
C LEU A 148 -0.26 23.67 12.47
N ASP A 149 0.17 23.02 13.56
CA ASP A 149 1.38 22.21 13.56
C ASP A 149 1.11 20.82 12.98
N PRO A 150 1.76 20.42 11.88
CA PRO A 150 1.55 19.11 11.24
C PRO A 150 1.81 17.92 12.15
N LEU A 151 2.81 18.03 13.05
CA LEU A 151 3.15 16.95 13.96
C LEU A 151 2.08 16.78 15.05
N SER A 152 1.49 17.87 15.52
CA SER A 152 0.38 17.82 16.48
C SER A 152 -0.87 17.21 15.85
N LEU A 153 -1.22 17.65 14.64
CA LEU A 153 -2.36 17.11 13.89
C LEU A 153 -2.19 15.62 13.58
N ALA A 154 -0.99 15.21 13.21
CA ALA A 154 -0.66 13.80 12.97
C ALA A 154 -0.79 12.94 14.24
N ARG A 155 -0.36 13.46 15.41
CA ARG A 155 -0.53 12.79 16.70
C ARG A 155 -1.99 12.61 17.06
N GLU A 156 -2.80 13.64 16.93
CA GLU A 156 -4.24 13.55 17.19
C GLU A 156 -4.91 12.50 16.30
N LYS A 157 -4.56 12.46 15.00
CA LYS A 157 -5.07 11.44 14.08
C LYS A 157 -4.62 10.05 14.50
N THR A 158 -3.37 9.88 14.88
CA THR A 158 -2.83 8.60 15.34
C THR A 158 -3.56 8.10 16.59
N ASP A 159 -3.86 9.00 17.53
CA ASP A 159 -4.60 8.65 18.75
C ASP A 159 -6.08 8.31 18.44
N ALA A 160 -6.71 9.03 17.51
CA ALA A 160 -8.04 8.70 17.03
C ALA A 160 -8.07 7.32 16.35
N VAL A 161 -7.06 7.00 15.52
CA VAL A 161 -6.91 5.67 14.90
C VAL A 161 -6.82 4.58 15.97
N LYS A 162 -5.97 4.74 16.98
CA LYS A 162 -5.80 3.72 18.05
C LYS A 162 -7.11 3.34 18.72
N SER A 163 -8.04 4.30 18.85
CA SER A 163 -9.34 4.04 19.48
C SER A 163 -10.36 3.35 18.56
N ILE A 164 -10.19 3.42 17.25
CA ILE A 164 -11.18 2.95 16.27
C ILE A 164 -10.70 1.69 15.53
N LEU A 165 -9.38 1.52 15.40
CA LEU A 165 -8.76 0.65 14.43
C LEU A 165 -9.01 -0.83 14.70
N LEU A 166 -8.92 -1.23 15.97
CA LEU A 166 -9.08 -2.63 16.37
C LEU A 166 -10.52 -3.15 16.17
N ASP A 167 -11.50 -2.25 16.13
CA ASP A 167 -12.91 -2.61 15.99
C ASP A 167 -13.35 -2.80 14.52
N CYS A 168 -12.58 -2.28 13.57
CA CYS A 168 -13.01 -2.18 12.18
C CYS A 168 -12.00 -2.74 11.15
N VAL A 169 -10.82 -3.20 11.59
CA VAL A 169 -9.80 -3.74 10.69
C VAL A 169 -10.12 -5.17 10.28
N GLU A 170 -10.05 -5.44 8.97
CA GLU A 170 -10.22 -6.79 8.44
C GLU A 170 -8.99 -7.21 7.61
N PRO A 171 -8.64 -8.51 7.60
CA PRO A 171 -7.56 -9.02 6.77
C PRO A 171 -7.98 -9.03 5.30
N LEU A 172 -7.09 -8.58 4.42
CA LEU A 172 -7.24 -8.67 2.97
C LEU A 172 -6.83 -10.06 2.46
N PRO A 173 -7.26 -10.46 1.24
CA PRO A 173 -7.02 -11.79 0.68
C PRO A 173 -5.54 -12.21 0.64
N LEU A 174 -4.61 -11.26 0.53
CA LEU A 174 -3.17 -11.52 0.47
C LEU A 174 -2.63 -12.22 1.74
N VAL A 175 -3.35 -12.15 2.86
CA VAL A 175 -3.03 -12.91 4.08
C VAL A 175 -2.98 -14.42 3.83
N GLU A 176 -3.70 -14.95 2.84
CA GLU A 176 -3.61 -16.36 2.47
C GLU A 176 -2.24 -16.72 1.86
N VAL A 177 -1.62 -15.80 1.13
CA VAL A 177 -0.23 -15.96 0.65
C VAL A 177 0.72 -16.02 1.84
N VAL A 178 0.57 -15.14 2.83
CA VAL A 178 1.38 -15.14 4.07
C VAL A 178 1.26 -16.48 4.79
N LYS A 179 0.05 -16.99 4.99
CA LYS A 179 -0.18 -18.30 5.63
C LYS A 179 0.45 -19.45 4.85
N ALA A 180 0.35 -19.43 3.53
CA ALA A 180 0.89 -20.47 2.65
C ALA A 180 2.43 -20.52 2.66
N TRP A 181 3.09 -19.37 2.83
CA TRP A 181 4.55 -19.27 2.83
C TRP A 181 5.19 -19.34 4.21
N HIS A 182 4.40 -19.33 5.27
CA HIS A 182 4.90 -19.44 6.64
C HIS A 182 5.78 -20.68 6.85
N GLY A 183 6.96 -20.49 7.43
CA GLY A 183 7.95 -21.53 7.65
C GLY A 183 8.69 -22.02 6.39
N ARG A 184 8.37 -21.48 5.20
CA ARG A 184 9.02 -21.81 3.93
C ARG A 184 10.00 -20.74 3.47
N ARG A 185 9.72 -19.48 3.77
CA ARG A 185 10.55 -18.31 3.44
C ARG A 185 10.46 -17.31 4.57
N PRO A 186 11.53 -16.56 4.82
CA PRO A 186 11.49 -15.38 5.67
C PRO A 186 10.50 -14.36 5.12
N MET A 187 9.71 -13.76 6.02
CA MET A 187 8.71 -12.76 5.68
C MET A 187 8.80 -11.57 6.62
N SER A 188 8.60 -10.37 6.08
CA SER A 188 8.53 -9.16 6.88
C SER A 188 7.41 -8.23 6.43
N VAL A 189 6.98 -7.37 7.35
CA VAL A 189 6.11 -6.23 7.06
C VAL A 189 6.96 -4.97 6.97
N GLY A 190 6.69 -4.14 5.95
CA GLY A 190 7.31 -2.83 5.77
C GLY A 190 6.24 -1.76 5.55
N THR A 191 5.87 -1.03 6.60
CA THR A 191 4.74 -0.09 6.60
C THR A 191 5.14 1.36 6.85
N GLY A 192 4.32 2.30 6.34
CA GLY A 192 4.36 3.72 6.69
C GLY A 192 3.67 4.05 8.02
N SER A 193 3.03 3.09 8.67
CA SER A 193 2.44 3.25 10.00
C SER A 193 3.49 3.20 11.10
N GLU A 194 3.20 3.80 12.27
CA GLU A 194 4.07 3.72 13.44
C GLU A 194 4.12 2.30 14.00
N SER A 195 5.25 1.91 14.60
CA SER A 195 5.50 0.56 15.11
C SER A 195 4.45 0.10 16.13
N ALA A 196 4.03 0.99 17.03
CA ALA A 196 3.00 0.68 18.02
C ALA A 196 1.66 0.31 17.39
N ILE A 197 1.29 0.95 16.28
CA ILE A 197 0.06 0.66 15.52
C ILE A 197 0.22 -0.66 14.76
N ALA A 198 1.32 -0.81 14.02
CA ALA A 198 1.57 -2.01 13.22
C ALA A 198 1.58 -3.28 14.08
N GLU A 199 2.29 -3.26 15.21
CA GLU A 199 2.35 -4.39 16.13
C GLU A 199 0.97 -4.69 16.75
N ALA A 200 0.20 -3.67 17.15
CA ALA A 200 -1.13 -3.85 17.73
C ALA A 200 -2.10 -4.48 16.72
N LEU A 201 -2.12 -4.03 15.47
CA LEU A 201 -2.97 -4.57 14.39
C LEU A 201 -2.62 -6.02 14.07
N LEU A 202 -1.34 -6.28 13.82
CA LEU A 202 -0.88 -7.62 13.49
C LEU A 202 -1.13 -8.60 14.63
N ALA A 203 -0.96 -8.17 15.90
CA ALA A 203 -1.26 -8.98 17.07
C ALA A 203 -2.75 -9.25 17.22
N HIS A 204 -3.60 -8.21 17.07
CA HIS A 204 -5.06 -8.32 17.17
C HIS A 204 -5.64 -9.36 16.20
N LEU A 205 -5.15 -9.35 14.96
CA LEU A 205 -5.57 -10.29 13.92
C LEU A 205 -4.82 -11.64 13.96
N GLY A 206 -3.92 -11.84 14.94
CA GLY A 206 -3.11 -13.06 15.07
C GLY A 206 -2.10 -13.24 13.91
N LEU A 207 -1.77 -12.18 13.18
CA LEU A 207 -0.88 -12.22 12.03
C LEU A 207 0.60 -12.03 12.39
N ARG A 208 0.90 -11.38 13.52
CA ARG A 208 2.28 -11.07 13.94
C ARG A 208 3.21 -12.28 13.90
N ARG A 209 2.71 -13.45 14.26
CA ARG A 209 3.45 -14.72 14.32
C ARG A 209 4.00 -15.22 12.97
N TYR A 210 3.50 -14.70 11.85
CA TYR A 210 3.92 -15.11 10.52
C TYR A 210 5.16 -14.38 10.03
N PHE A 211 5.55 -13.26 10.69
CA PHE A 211 6.59 -12.37 10.22
C PHE A 211 7.82 -12.42 11.12
N ASP A 212 8.99 -12.56 10.50
CA ASP A 212 10.30 -12.51 11.17
C ASP A 212 10.62 -11.09 11.61
N ALA A 213 10.16 -10.09 10.88
CA ALA A 213 10.38 -8.69 11.20
C ALA A 213 9.17 -7.81 10.83
N VAL A 214 9.03 -6.71 11.58
CA VAL A 214 8.15 -5.58 11.26
C VAL A 214 9.01 -4.32 11.21
N VAL A 215 9.00 -3.64 10.08
CA VAL A 215 9.66 -2.35 9.87
C VAL A 215 8.58 -1.29 9.67
N ALA A 216 8.58 -0.32 10.56
CA ALA A 216 7.59 0.75 10.64
C ALA A 216 8.23 2.11 10.37
N ALA A 217 7.42 3.16 10.26
CA ALA A 217 7.89 4.51 9.96
C ALA A 217 8.97 5.02 10.93
N ASP A 218 8.82 4.76 12.21
CA ASP A 218 9.75 5.17 13.27
C ASP A 218 11.06 4.36 13.32
N HIS A 219 11.21 3.35 12.45
CA HIS A 219 12.45 2.58 12.33
C HIS A 219 13.41 3.10 11.26
N VAL A 220 12.99 4.06 10.42
CA VAL A 220 13.77 4.59 9.30
C VAL A 220 13.77 6.12 9.31
N GLN A 221 14.80 6.72 8.70
CA GLN A 221 14.88 8.16 8.56
C GLN A 221 14.20 8.67 7.28
N HIS A 222 14.32 7.91 6.18
CA HIS A 222 13.71 8.25 4.92
C HIS A 222 12.57 7.28 4.62
N HIS A 223 11.37 7.85 4.42
CA HIS A 223 10.16 7.09 4.19
C HIS A 223 9.93 6.84 2.71
N LYS A 224 9.02 5.92 2.36
CA LYS A 224 8.57 5.70 0.98
C LYS A 224 8.27 7.06 0.31
N PRO A 225 8.82 7.33 -0.89
CA PRO A 225 9.37 6.41 -1.88
C PRO A 225 10.86 6.08 -1.69
N ALA A 226 11.55 6.52 -0.62
CA ALA A 226 12.90 6.09 -0.33
C ALA A 226 12.94 4.58 -0.01
N PRO A 227 14.06 3.87 -0.31
CA PRO A 227 14.13 2.42 -0.20
C PRO A 227 14.32 1.89 1.23
N ASP A 228 14.56 2.76 2.20
CA ASP A 228 15.05 2.45 3.54
C ASP A 228 14.19 1.41 4.26
N THR A 229 12.86 1.54 4.20
CA THR A 229 11.92 0.60 4.82
C THR A 229 12.13 -0.83 4.32
N PHE A 230 12.19 -1.02 3.01
CA PHE A 230 12.32 -2.35 2.43
C PHE A 230 13.75 -2.90 2.50
N LEU A 231 14.76 -2.03 2.44
CA LEU A 231 16.15 -2.44 2.70
C LEU A 231 16.32 -2.95 4.13
N LEU A 232 15.72 -2.27 5.11
CA LEU A 232 15.73 -2.71 6.50
C LEU A 232 14.93 -4.01 6.71
N CYS A 233 13.83 -4.21 5.99
CA CYS A 233 13.12 -5.49 5.95
C CYS A 233 14.03 -6.63 5.50
N ALA A 234 14.68 -6.48 4.36
CA ALA A 234 15.61 -7.48 3.81
C ALA A 234 16.77 -7.75 4.78
N GLN A 235 17.34 -6.71 5.36
CA GLN A 235 18.41 -6.82 6.36
C GLN A 235 17.97 -7.63 7.59
N ARG A 236 16.78 -7.34 8.14
CA ARG A 236 16.27 -8.05 9.32
C ARG A 236 15.93 -9.51 9.04
N MET A 237 15.55 -9.84 7.81
CA MET A 237 15.34 -11.22 7.34
C MET A 237 16.65 -11.95 6.99
N GLY A 238 17.76 -11.25 6.85
CA GLY A 238 19.03 -11.81 6.39
C GLY A 238 19.01 -12.23 4.92
N VAL A 239 18.20 -11.56 4.08
CA VAL A 239 18.03 -11.85 2.66
C VAL A 239 18.59 -10.73 1.82
N MET A 240 19.22 -11.04 0.69
CA MET A 240 19.69 -10.02 -0.25
C MET A 240 18.49 -9.28 -0.88
N PRO A 241 18.51 -7.94 -1.00
CA PRO A 241 17.42 -7.18 -1.61
C PRO A 241 16.99 -7.71 -2.99
N THR A 242 17.94 -8.05 -3.86
CA THR A 242 17.68 -8.59 -5.20
C THR A 242 16.99 -9.96 -5.21
N GLN A 243 16.88 -10.61 -4.07
CA GLN A 243 16.19 -11.89 -3.89
C GLN A 243 14.84 -11.74 -3.18
N CYS A 244 14.43 -10.50 -2.89
CA CYS A 244 13.16 -10.19 -2.27
C CYS A 244 12.12 -9.77 -3.32
N VAL A 245 10.86 -10.01 -2.99
CA VAL A 245 9.70 -9.40 -3.65
C VAL A 245 8.88 -8.62 -2.63
N VAL A 246 8.40 -7.45 -3.03
CA VAL A 246 7.54 -6.58 -2.23
C VAL A 246 6.13 -6.60 -2.79
N PHE A 247 5.14 -6.78 -1.93
CA PHE A 247 3.72 -6.64 -2.23
C PHE A 247 3.23 -5.29 -1.71
N GLU A 248 2.60 -4.49 -2.58
CA GLU A 248 2.31 -3.09 -2.28
C GLU A 248 1.11 -2.59 -3.11
N ASP A 249 0.26 -1.75 -2.53
CA ASP A 249 -0.90 -1.14 -3.20
C ASP A 249 -0.68 0.33 -3.58
N ALA A 250 0.34 1.00 -3.03
CA ALA A 250 0.58 2.42 -3.22
C ALA A 250 1.77 2.70 -4.15
N ASP A 251 1.66 3.74 -4.98
CA ASP A 251 2.70 4.10 -5.94
C ASP A 251 4.03 4.45 -5.28
N PHE A 252 4.03 5.10 -4.11
CA PHE A 252 5.26 5.41 -3.37
C PHE A 252 5.96 4.16 -2.85
N GLY A 253 5.20 3.15 -2.40
CA GLY A 253 5.77 1.89 -1.99
C GLY A 253 6.33 1.09 -3.15
N LEU A 254 5.64 1.05 -4.30
CA LEU A 254 6.16 0.45 -5.52
C LEU A 254 7.47 1.11 -6.00
N GLN A 255 7.58 2.44 -5.86
CA GLN A 255 8.82 3.17 -6.15
C GLN A 255 9.93 2.80 -5.16
N ALA A 256 9.61 2.74 -3.86
CA ALA A 256 10.55 2.35 -2.82
C ALA A 256 11.12 0.94 -3.03
N ALA A 257 10.27 -0.03 -3.41
CA ALA A 257 10.71 -1.39 -3.72
C ALA A 257 11.69 -1.42 -4.90
N ARG A 258 11.38 -0.71 -5.98
CA ARG A 258 12.27 -0.60 -7.14
C ARG A 258 13.59 0.11 -6.79
N ALA A 259 13.53 1.18 -5.99
CA ALA A 259 14.72 1.89 -5.51
C ALA A 259 15.59 1.00 -4.60
N ALA A 260 14.98 0.05 -3.88
CA ALA A 260 15.69 -0.96 -3.11
C ALA A 260 16.31 -2.10 -3.96
N GLY A 261 16.09 -2.10 -5.28
CA GLY A 261 16.53 -3.17 -6.18
C GLY A 261 15.74 -4.47 -6.02
N MET A 262 14.49 -4.38 -5.56
CA MET A 262 13.58 -5.50 -5.35
C MET A 262 12.53 -5.57 -6.46
N ASP A 263 12.05 -6.79 -6.74
CA ASP A 263 10.84 -6.95 -7.54
C ASP A 263 9.62 -6.47 -6.73
N ALA A 264 8.63 -5.89 -7.41
CA ALA A 264 7.41 -5.38 -6.79
C ALA A 264 6.17 -5.94 -7.48
N VAL A 265 5.21 -6.33 -6.66
CA VAL A 265 3.87 -6.77 -7.07
C VAL A 265 2.87 -5.69 -6.66
N ASP A 266 2.22 -5.08 -7.64
CA ASP A 266 1.10 -4.17 -7.42
C ASP A 266 -0.14 -5.01 -7.10
N VAL A 267 -0.54 -5.02 -5.83
CA VAL A 267 -1.65 -5.88 -5.38
C VAL A 267 -3.01 -5.41 -5.88
N ARG A 268 -3.11 -4.19 -6.40
CA ARG A 268 -4.32 -3.68 -7.06
C ARG A 268 -4.62 -4.41 -8.39
N LEU A 269 -3.65 -5.16 -8.91
CA LEU A 269 -3.75 -5.91 -10.16
C LEU A 269 -3.99 -7.41 -9.96
N LEU A 270 -4.08 -7.88 -8.70
CA LEU A 270 -4.33 -9.27 -8.32
C LEU A 270 -5.87 -9.57 -8.18
#